data_ea7fd758c41e2e63cc54ea1f9923a25d
#
_entry.id   ea7fd758c41e2e63cc54ea1f9923a25d
#
_cell.length_a   1.000
_cell.length_b   1.000
_cell.length_c   1.000
_cell.angle_alpha   90.00
_cell.angle_beta   90.00
_cell.angle_gamma   90.00
#
_symmetry.space_group_name_H-M   'P 1'
#
loop_
_entity.id
_entity.type
_entity.pdbx_description
1 polymer ?
#
loop_
_entity_poly.entity_id
_entity_poly.type
_entity_poly.pdbx_seq_one_letter_code
_entity_poly.pdbx_strand_id
1 'polypeptide(L)'
;PKQKTYRASLVQPLIVKHHRLKVLGLRVGPLAYLTDFNAIDPEELAKVEGVKVLVIDALRTAKHLSHNNLAEALTLVEAIRPETTWLIHMSHEMGLHAQVDATLPAGVGLSWDGLVVEV
;
A
#
# COMPACT_ATOMS: atom_id res chain seq x y z
N PRO A 1 11.17 6.44 -31.64
CA PRO A 1 10.95 6.23 -30.93
C PRO A 1 10.45 5.84 -30.26
N LYS A 2 10.44 5.74 -30.12
CA LYS A 2 10.23 5.42 -29.49
C LYS A 2 9.80 4.87 -28.58
N GLN A 3 9.83 4.48 -28.17
CA GLN A 3 9.55 3.90 -27.18
C GLN A 3 9.72 4.23 -26.07
N LYS A 4 9.78 4.52 -25.93
CA LYS A 4 10.10 4.84 -25.00
C LYS A 4 9.65 4.73 -23.77
N THR A 5 9.35 4.72 -23.52
CA THR A 5 9.13 5.00 -22.42
C THR A 5 8.32 4.17 -21.54
N TYR A 6 7.12 3.96 -21.77
CA TYR A 6 6.32 3.08 -21.00
C TYR A 6 6.89 1.69 -20.98
N ARG A 7 7.53 1.31 -22.03
CA ARG A 7 8.14 0.01 -22.04
C ARG A 7 9.36 -0.10 -21.13
N ALA A 8 9.83 1.01 -20.64
CA ALA A 8 10.94 0.98 -19.71
C ALA A 8 10.50 0.54 -18.31
N SER A 9 9.23 0.51 -18.05
CA SER A 9 8.73 0.11 -16.74
C SER A 9 8.64 -1.39 -16.64
N LEU A 10 9.36 -1.98 -15.69
CA LEU A 10 9.23 -3.38 -15.36
C LEU A 10 8.20 -3.54 -14.27
N VAL A 11 7.26 -4.44 -14.49
CA VAL A 11 6.26 -4.78 -13.49
C VAL A 11 6.72 -6.05 -12.80
N GLN A 12 6.97 -5.94 -11.51
CA GLN A 12 7.34 -7.08 -10.70
C GLN A 12 6.14 -7.50 -9.86
N PRO A 13 5.55 -8.67 -10.15
CA PRO A 13 4.47 -9.18 -9.32
C PRO A 13 5.01 -9.74 -8.03
N LEU A 14 4.23 -9.63 -6.97
CA LEU A 14 4.53 -10.30 -5.72
C LEU A 14 3.24 -10.86 -5.16
N ILE A 15 3.38 -11.84 -4.26
CA ILE A 15 2.23 -12.54 -3.71
C ILE A 15 1.89 -11.94 -2.36
N VAL A 16 0.64 -11.50 -2.23
CA VAL A 16 0.06 -11.13 -0.95
C VAL A 16 -1.13 -12.02 -0.68
N LYS A 17 -1.61 -12.03 0.55
CA LYS A 17 -2.67 -12.94 0.96
C LYS A 17 -3.91 -12.17 1.38
N HIS A 18 -5.03 -12.50 0.76
CA HIS A 18 -6.35 -12.01 1.10
C HIS A 18 -7.05 -13.17 1.81
N HIS A 19 -6.92 -13.23 3.13
CA HIS A 19 -7.34 -14.35 3.97
C HIS A 19 -6.66 -15.65 3.48
N ARG A 20 -7.39 -16.54 2.81
CA ARG A 20 -6.85 -17.80 2.29
C ARG A 20 -6.42 -17.73 0.84
N LEU A 21 -6.75 -16.64 0.16
CA LEU A 21 -6.44 -16.49 -1.26
C LEU A 21 -5.10 -15.81 -1.45
N LYS A 22 -4.35 -16.28 -2.43
CA LYS A 22 -3.15 -15.59 -2.89
C LYS A 22 -3.55 -14.62 -3.98
N VAL A 23 -3.17 -13.37 -3.82
CA VAL A 23 -3.46 -12.33 -4.82
C VAL A 23 -2.16 -11.62 -5.17
N LEU A 24 -2.17 -10.90 -6.29
CA LEU A 24 -0.98 -10.22 -6.76
C LEU A 24 -0.94 -8.78 -6.25
N GLY A 25 0.21 -8.42 -5.67
CA GLY A 25 0.61 -7.05 -5.54
C GLY A 25 1.56 -6.72 -6.68
N LEU A 26 1.86 -5.45 -6.90
CA LEU A 26 2.70 -5.02 -8.00
C LEU A 26 3.75 -4.04 -7.52
N ARG A 27 4.97 -4.21 -8.02
CA ARG A 27 5.98 -3.16 -7.98
C ARG A 27 6.26 -2.68 -9.40
N VAL A 28 6.17 -1.38 -9.61
CA VAL A 28 6.48 -0.75 -10.90
C VAL A 28 7.50 0.35 -10.61
N GLY A 29 8.78 0.06 -10.83
CA GLY A 29 9.85 0.98 -10.52
C GLY A 29 9.81 1.45 -9.06
N PRO A 30 9.66 2.75 -8.81
CA PRO A 30 9.64 3.30 -7.45
C PRO A 30 8.30 3.14 -6.72
N LEU A 31 7.29 2.57 -7.37
CA LEU A 31 5.96 2.44 -6.81
C LEU A 31 5.67 0.99 -6.43
N ALA A 32 5.14 0.76 -5.24
CA ALA A 32 4.55 -0.51 -4.85
C ALA A 32 3.05 -0.31 -4.60
N TYR A 33 2.24 -1.16 -5.19
CA TYR A 33 0.79 -1.13 -5.08
C TYR A 33 0.33 -2.46 -4.51
N LEU A 34 -0.01 -2.45 -3.22
CA LEU A 34 -0.36 -3.65 -2.47
C LEU A 34 -1.75 -3.44 -1.87
N THR A 35 -2.74 -4.08 -2.44
CA THR A 35 -4.10 -3.89 -1.96
C THR A 35 -4.87 -5.19 -1.93
N ASP A 36 -5.91 -5.16 -1.12
CA ASP A 36 -6.81 -6.26 -0.83
C ASP A 36 -6.06 -7.44 -0.21
N PHE A 37 -5.33 -7.18 0.89
CA PHE A 37 -4.60 -8.23 1.57
C PHE A 37 -4.57 -7.98 3.07
N ASN A 38 -4.18 -8.98 3.81
CA ASN A 38 -4.00 -8.88 5.26
C ASN A 38 -2.69 -9.54 5.73
N ALA A 39 -1.95 -10.16 4.82
CA ALA A 39 -0.68 -10.80 5.16
C ALA A 39 0.25 -10.84 3.95
N ILE A 40 1.54 -10.81 4.21
CA ILE A 40 2.58 -10.91 3.20
C ILE A 40 3.76 -11.66 3.81
N ASP A 41 4.30 -12.62 3.07
CA ASP A 41 5.45 -13.38 3.53
C ASP A 41 6.73 -12.54 3.47
N PRO A 42 7.71 -12.81 4.35
CA PRO A 42 8.95 -12.02 4.37
C PRO A 42 9.69 -11.94 3.05
N GLU A 43 9.70 -13.02 2.28
CA GLU A 43 10.38 -13.04 0.97
C GLU A 43 9.71 -12.09 -0.02
N GLU A 44 8.39 -11.98 0.04
CA GLU A 44 7.64 -11.07 -0.82
C GLU A 44 7.81 -9.63 -0.35
N LEU A 45 7.82 -9.43 0.97
CA LEU A 45 8.02 -8.11 1.55
C LEU A 45 9.36 -7.50 1.12
N ALA A 46 10.40 -8.32 1.05
CA ALA A 46 11.73 -7.88 0.63
C ALA A 46 11.73 -7.27 -0.77
N LYS A 47 10.81 -7.68 -1.63
CA LYS A 47 10.73 -7.17 -3.00
C LYS A 47 10.30 -5.71 -3.09
N VAL A 48 9.71 -5.17 -2.04
CA VAL A 48 9.20 -3.78 -2.04
C VAL A 48 9.90 -2.90 -1.02
N GLU A 49 10.88 -3.43 -0.30
CA GLU A 49 11.60 -2.66 0.71
C GLU A 49 12.27 -1.45 0.06
N GLY A 50 12.11 -0.29 0.68
CA GLY A 50 12.75 0.94 0.23
C GLY A 50 12.15 1.58 -1.01
N VAL A 51 10.95 1.20 -1.43
CA VAL A 51 10.29 1.88 -2.55
C VAL A 51 10.05 3.34 -2.20
N LYS A 52 9.93 4.18 -3.22
CA LYS A 52 9.68 5.60 -3.02
C LYS A 52 8.24 5.84 -2.56
N VAL A 53 7.28 5.22 -3.22
CA VAL A 53 5.85 5.39 -2.94
C VAL A 53 5.22 4.03 -2.70
N LEU A 54 4.53 3.90 -1.58
CA LEU A 54 3.76 2.71 -1.24
C LEU A 54 2.28 3.06 -1.21
N VAL A 55 1.47 2.26 -1.90
CA VAL A 55 0.01 2.31 -1.80
C VAL A 55 -0.42 0.99 -1.15
N ILE A 56 -1.12 1.08 -0.03
CA ILE A 56 -1.45 -0.10 0.77
C ILE A 56 -2.86 0.05 1.35
N ASP A 57 -3.55 -1.07 1.53
CA ASP A 57 -4.89 -1.04 2.07
C ASP A 57 -4.89 -0.89 3.61
N ALA A 58 -5.88 -0.18 4.09
CA ALA A 58 -6.16 -0.04 5.53
C ALA A 58 -7.66 0.13 5.68
N LEU A 59 -8.36 -0.97 5.89
CA LEU A 59 -9.82 -0.99 5.82
C LEU A 59 -10.48 -0.19 6.95
N ARG A 60 -9.99 -0.37 8.17
CA ARG A 60 -10.58 0.24 9.37
C ARG A 60 -9.60 0.13 10.53
N THR A 61 -9.94 0.72 11.67
CA THR A 61 -9.10 0.61 12.86
C THR A 61 -9.21 -0.76 13.53
N ALA A 62 -10.39 -1.37 13.52
CA ALA A 62 -10.59 -2.70 14.07
C ALA A 62 -10.05 -3.78 13.13
N LYS A 63 -9.64 -4.92 13.69
CA LYS A 63 -9.11 -6.02 12.91
C LYS A 63 -10.14 -6.59 11.94
N HIS A 64 -9.70 -7.00 10.77
CA HIS A 64 -10.53 -7.62 9.74
C HIS A 64 -9.91 -8.94 9.29
N LEU A 65 -10.76 -9.87 8.87
CA LEU A 65 -10.33 -11.22 8.51
C LEU A 65 -9.42 -11.26 7.29
N SER A 66 -9.63 -10.41 6.31
CA SER A 66 -8.95 -10.48 5.01
C SER A 66 -8.25 -9.19 4.57
N HIS A 67 -8.37 -8.11 5.33
CA HIS A 67 -7.74 -6.83 5.02
C HIS A 67 -6.92 -6.33 6.20
N ASN A 68 -5.91 -5.52 5.92
CA ASN A 68 -5.15 -4.87 6.97
C ASN A 68 -6.05 -3.88 7.71
N ASN A 69 -5.89 -3.82 9.04
CA ASN A 69 -6.41 -2.68 9.78
C ASN A 69 -5.32 -1.57 9.76
N LEU A 70 -5.63 -0.44 10.36
CA LEU A 70 -4.69 0.68 10.34
C LEU A 70 -3.36 0.33 11.00
N ALA A 71 -3.38 -0.31 12.16
CA ALA A 71 -2.15 -0.65 12.87
C ALA A 71 -1.29 -1.63 12.09
N GLU A 72 -1.91 -2.61 11.43
CA GLU A 72 -1.19 -3.58 10.60
C GLU A 72 -0.56 -2.91 9.39
N ALA A 73 -1.28 -1.99 8.76
CA ALA A 73 -0.74 -1.22 7.63
C ALA A 73 0.46 -0.38 8.08
N LEU A 74 0.37 0.30 9.21
CA LEU A 74 1.47 1.11 9.71
C LEU A 74 2.69 0.28 10.10
N THR A 75 2.48 -0.95 10.60
CA THR A 75 3.58 -1.87 10.87
C THR A 75 4.32 -2.23 9.58
N LEU A 76 3.58 -2.47 8.51
CA LEU A 76 4.18 -2.76 7.20
C LEU A 76 4.93 -1.55 6.65
N VAL A 77 4.41 -0.34 6.85
CA VAL A 77 5.11 0.88 6.46
C VAL A 77 6.47 0.95 7.14
N GLU A 78 6.54 0.63 8.41
CA GLU A 78 7.82 0.63 9.14
C GLU A 78 8.79 -0.41 8.57
N ALA A 79 8.28 -1.57 8.17
CA ALA A 79 9.12 -2.63 7.60
C ALA A 79 9.59 -2.30 6.18
N ILE A 80 8.73 -1.70 5.37
CA ILE A 80 9.03 -1.38 3.97
C ILE A 80 9.87 -0.11 3.86
N ARG A 81 9.63 0.87 4.72
CA ARG A 81 10.34 2.15 4.76
C ARG A 81 10.28 2.94 3.46
N PRO A 82 9.08 3.22 2.95
CA PRO A 82 8.91 4.08 1.78
C PRO A 82 9.12 5.54 2.14
N GLU A 83 9.30 6.39 1.14
CA GLU A 83 9.34 7.85 1.38
C GLU A 83 7.94 8.36 1.67
N THR A 84 6.95 7.87 0.93
CA THR A 84 5.56 8.29 1.07
C THR A 84 4.66 7.08 1.00
N THR A 85 3.61 7.08 1.82
CA THR A 85 2.60 6.02 1.82
C THR A 85 1.20 6.63 1.70
N TRP A 86 0.39 6.06 0.82
CA TRP A 86 -1.01 6.40 0.70
C TRP A 86 -1.86 5.19 1.07
N LEU A 87 -2.76 5.38 2.03
CA LEU A 87 -3.66 4.34 2.48
C LEU A 87 -4.92 4.37 1.63
N ILE A 88 -5.35 3.22 1.16
CA ILE A 88 -6.53 3.06 0.31
C ILE A 88 -7.46 2.01 0.90
N HIS A 89 -8.60 1.82 0.26
CA HIS A 89 -9.57 0.78 0.61
C HIS A 89 -10.19 0.99 1.99
N MET A 90 -10.27 2.24 2.45
CA MET A 90 -10.89 2.56 3.73
C MET A 90 -12.40 2.41 3.66
N SER A 91 -12.97 1.81 4.71
CA SER A 91 -14.42 1.77 4.90
C SER A 91 -14.83 2.97 5.76
N HIS A 92 -16.14 3.20 5.88
CA HIS A 92 -16.65 4.23 6.77
C HIS A 92 -16.27 4.00 8.23
N GLU A 93 -15.89 2.77 8.57
CA GLU A 93 -15.47 2.42 9.94
C GLU A 93 -14.06 2.92 10.27
N MET A 94 -13.31 3.43 9.30
CA MET A 94 -12.02 4.06 9.56
C MET A 94 -12.17 5.32 10.40
N GLY A 95 -13.25 6.07 10.21
CA GLY A 95 -13.48 7.34 10.86
C GLY A 95 -13.47 8.50 9.87
N LEU A 96 -13.59 9.70 10.38
CA LEU A 96 -13.60 10.89 9.52
C LEU A 96 -12.19 11.13 8.96
N HIS A 97 -12.10 11.36 7.67
CA HIS A 97 -10.83 11.49 6.94
C HIS A 97 -9.87 12.48 7.60
N ALA A 98 -10.32 13.70 7.83
CA ALA A 98 -9.45 14.74 8.38
C ALA A 98 -8.94 14.40 9.78
N GLN A 99 -9.77 13.77 10.60
CA GLN A 99 -9.39 13.40 11.96
C GLN A 99 -8.37 12.27 11.98
N VAL A 100 -8.59 11.25 11.18
CA VAL A 100 -7.67 10.10 11.11
C VAL A 100 -6.36 10.52 10.46
N ASP A 101 -6.43 11.26 9.36
CA ASP A 101 -5.24 11.70 8.63
C ASP A 101 -4.31 12.52 9.53
N ALA A 102 -4.87 13.34 10.42
CA ALA A 102 -4.09 14.16 11.33
C ALA A 102 -3.31 13.33 12.38
N THR A 103 -3.70 12.08 12.60
CA THR A 103 -3.03 11.20 13.58
C THR A 103 -1.94 10.34 12.98
N LEU A 104 -1.79 10.34 11.66
CA LEU A 104 -0.86 9.45 10.98
C LEU A 104 0.59 9.95 11.09
N PRO A 105 1.56 9.04 11.05
CA PRO A 105 2.96 9.45 11.09
C PRO A 105 3.35 10.24 9.82
N ALA A 106 4.48 10.93 9.90
CA ALA A 106 4.99 11.69 8.76
C ALA A 106 5.16 10.79 7.54
N GLY A 107 4.77 11.28 6.38
CA GLY A 107 4.91 10.54 5.13
C GLY A 107 3.78 9.56 4.86
N VAL A 108 2.80 9.45 5.76
CA VAL A 108 1.64 8.57 5.59
C VAL A 108 0.38 9.41 5.54
N GLY A 109 -0.45 9.18 4.54
CA GLY A 109 -1.72 9.89 4.40
C GLY A 109 -2.85 8.98 3.93
N LEU A 110 -4.07 9.38 4.22
CA LEU A 110 -5.25 8.75 3.64
C LEU A 110 -5.46 9.30 2.23
N SER A 111 -5.73 8.43 1.28
CA SER A 111 -6.04 8.85 -0.07
C SER A 111 -7.47 9.40 -0.16
N TRP A 112 -7.76 10.04 -1.28
CA TRP A 112 -9.11 10.54 -1.58
C TRP A 112 -9.35 10.43 -3.08
N ASP A 113 -10.62 10.47 -3.46
CA ASP A 113 -11.00 10.37 -4.88
C ASP A 113 -10.40 11.52 -5.65
N GLY A 114 -9.69 11.20 -6.71
CA GLY A 114 -9.06 12.20 -7.55
C GLY A 114 -7.62 12.53 -7.18
N LEU A 115 -7.09 11.95 -6.09
CA LEU A 115 -5.68 12.14 -5.73
C LEU A 115 -4.77 11.68 -6.87
N VAL A 116 -3.83 12.53 -7.24
CA VAL A 116 -2.80 12.21 -8.23
C VAL A 116 -1.45 12.21 -7.52
N VAL A 117 -0.69 11.14 -7.69
CA VAL A 117 0.62 10.98 -7.06
C VAL A 117 1.67 10.80 -8.13
N GLU A 118 2.70 11.63 -8.09
CA GLU A 118 3.85 11.48 -8.98
C GLU A 118 4.89 10.57 -8.35
N VAL A 119 5.44 9.67 -9.14
CA VAL A 119 6.43 8.70 -8.68
C VAL A 119 7.74 8.81 -9.43
#